data_9b8737c269b0ed5abd7fe6647e00d030
#
_entry.id   9b8737c269b0ed5abd7fe6647e00d030
#
_cell.length_a   1.000
_cell.length_b   1.000
_cell.length_c   1.000
_cell.angle_alpha   90.00
_cell.angle_beta   90.00
_cell.angle_gamma   90.00
#
_symmetry.space_group_name_H-M   'P 1'
#
loop_
_entity.id
_entity.type
_entity.pdbx_description
1 polymer ?
#
loop_
_entity_poly.entity_id
_entity_poly.type
_entity_poly.pdbx_seq_one_letter_code
_entity_poly.pdbx_strand_id
1 'polypeptide(L)'
;MRKQNILCMLILLQAVLTACGQKQGSEAVVQEKAETVQEEYTAAGSDAASDTEAVQDPRHMVSTAAELISSITPDAHIILKSGTYNFSALTREEIDACGAYVDKDGLIQGEFSVYNAPGLILEAEERGTVRLVTENGYTEVVTLSYCDGAQLKGMILGHEIEKGECDADVLKLATSQSVTIEDCGLFGCGSYGIQAENSSGLSVTGTEIYECTNGILFMNDTEDAVFERCRFYDNAGMFFLWGDTDVRIRNSEISRNEGALMYAGSSTCDEPDTMVLRFQGCTFRDNPDMGAPEDWPDAAFEDCRIK
;
A
#
# COMPACT_ATOMS: atom_id res chain seq x y z
N MET A 1 -2.53 21.56 22.16
CA MET A 1 -1.75 20.55 21.46
C MET A 1 -1.61 19.23 22.22
N ARG A 2 -1.12 19.18 23.48
CA ARG A 2 -1.01 17.90 24.26
C ARG A 2 -2.32 17.10 24.50
N LYS A 3 -3.49 17.70 24.41
CA LYS A 3 -4.77 17.01 24.67
C LYS A 3 -5.39 16.30 23.46
N GLN A 4 -5.02 16.70 22.23
CA GLN A 4 -5.50 16.05 21.01
C GLN A 4 -4.77 14.73 20.76
N ASN A 5 -3.46 14.67 20.99
CA ASN A 5 -2.68 13.43 20.81
C ASN A 5 -3.12 12.31 21.79
N ILE A 6 -3.59 12.67 22.98
CA ILE A 6 -4.13 11.68 23.94
C ILE A 6 -5.48 11.11 23.47
N LEU A 7 -6.27 11.89 22.74
CA LEU A 7 -7.57 11.44 22.22
C LEU A 7 -7.40 10.45 21.04
N CYS A 8 -6.46 10.71 20.12
CA CYS A 8 -6.11 9.75 19.06
C CYS A 8 -5.55 8.44 19.63
N MET A 9 -4.70 8.51 20.66
CA MET A 9 -4.17 7.32 21.32
C MET A 9 -5.26 6.48 22.03
N LEU A 10 -6.27 7.12 22.60
CA LEU A 10 -7.42 6.43 23.22
C LEU A 10 -8.36 5.79 22.18
N ILE A 11 -8.49 6.36 21.00
CA ILE A 11 -9.29 5.79 19.89
C ILE A 11 -8.57 4.55 19.30
N LEU A 12 -7.24 4.61 19.13
CA LEU A 12 -6.42 3.46 18.73
C LEU A 12 -6.50 2.32 19.77
N LEU A 13 -6.46 2.63 21.06
CA LEU A 13 -6.57 1.61 22.11
C LEU A 13 -7.98 0.96 22.16
N GLN A 14 -9.02 1.68 21.78
CA GLN A 14 -10.37 1.11 21.65
C GLN A 14 -10.54 0.23 20.40
N ALA A 15 -9.87 0.53 19.30
CA ALA A 15 -9.85 -0.30 18.10
C ALA A 15 -9.18 -1.66 18.37
N VAL A 16 -8.06 -1.69 19.10
CA VAL A 16 -7.36 -2.93 19.50
C VAL A 16 -8.22 -3.82 20.40
N LEU A 17 -9.00 -3.25 21.32
CA LEU A 17 -9.90 -4.03 22.19
C LEU A 17 -11.13 -4.58 21.44
N THR A 18 -11.52 -3.97 20.30
CA THR A 18 -12.62 -4.46 19.45
C THR A 18 -12.14 -5.55 18.48
N ALA A 19 -10.88 -5.50 18.05
CA ALA A 19 -10.30 -6.47 17.13
C ALA A 19 -10.21 -7.89 17.72
N CYS A 20 -9.93 -8.05 19.03
CA CYS A 20 -9.94 -9.37 19.68
C CYS A 20 -11.32 -10.05 19.72
N GLY A 21 -12.41 -9.33 19.44
CA GLY A 21 -13.78 -9.86 19.50
C GLY A 21 -14.48 -10.05 18.15
N GLN A 22 -13.93 -9.55 17.06
CA GLN A 22 -14.62 -9.53 15.76
C GLN A 22 -13.91 -10.27 14.61
N LYS A 23 -12.75 -10.90 14.83
CA LYS A 23 -11.97 -11.59 13.79
C LYS A 23 -12.70 -12.73 13.05
N GLN A 24 -13.81 -13.26 13.56
CA GLN A 24 -14.52 -14.37 12.88
C GLN A 24 -15.47 -13.95 11.75
N GLY A 25 -15.76 -12.67 11.57
CA GLY A 25 -16.75 -12.22 10.57
C GLY A 25 -16.13 -11.72 9.26
N SER A 26 -14.97 -11.06 9.30
CA SER A 26 -14.37 -10.47 8.10
C SER A 26 -13.51 -11.45 7.29
N GLU A 27 -12.78 -12.34 7.94
CA GLU A 27 -12.00 -13.38 7.25
C GLU A 27 -12.90 -14.37 6.47
N ALA A 28 -14.06 -14.73 7.03
CA ALA A 28 -15.01 -15.61 6.35
C ALA A 28 -15.61 -14.99 5.08
N VAL A 29 -15.87 -13.68 5.08
CA VAL A 29 -16.43 -12.97 3.91
C VAL A 29 -15.39 -12.80 2.80
N VAL A 30 -14.14 -12.52 3.14
CA VAL A 30 -13.06 -12.38 2.15
C VAL A 30 -12.70 -13.74 1.56
N GLN A 31 -12.66 -14.79 2.37
CA GLN A 31 -12.36 -16.14 1.91
C GLN A 31 -13.49 -16.73 1.06
N GLU A 32 -14.77 -16.48 1.40
CA GLU A 32 -15.93 -16.90 0.60
C GLU A 32 -15.97 -16.21 -0.76
N LYS A 33 -15.62 -14.92 -0.87
CA LYS A 33 -15.48 -14.22 -2.16
C LYS A 33 -14.31 -14.77 -3.00
N ALA A 34 -13.18 -15.10 -2.39
CA ALA A 34 -12.03 -15.66 -3.10
C ALA A 34 -12.31 -17.07 -3.65
N GLU A 35 -12.95 -17.94 -2.87
CA GLU A 35 -13.32 -19.29 -3.28
C GLU A 35 -14.37 -19.28 -4.41
N THR A 36 -15.36 -18.39 -4.37
CA THR A 36 -16.40 -18.26 -5.40
C THR A 36 -15.81 -17.80 -6.74
N VAL A 37 -14.84 -16.88 -6.72
CA VAL A 37 -14.16 -16.41 -7.93
C VAL A 37 -13.27 -17.51 -8.52
N GLN A 38 -12.64 -18.34 -7.68
CA GLN A 38 -11.77 -19.43 -8.13
C GLN A 38 -12.57 -20.60 -8.76
N GLU A 39 -13.78 -20.91 -8.29
CA GLU A 39 -14.63 -21.92 -8.88
C GLU A 39 -15.20 -21.50 -10.26
N GLU A 40 -15.55 -20.23 -10.46
CA GLU A 40 -15.97 -19.72 -11.76
C GLU A 40 -14.85 -19.73 -12.81
N TYR A 41 -13.58 -19.46 -12.37
CA TYR A 41 -12.43 -19.43 -13.26
C TYR A 41 -12.01 -20.83 -13.77
N THR A 42 -12.14 -21.87 -12.97
CA THR A 42 -11.83 -23.26 -13.41
C THR A 42 -12.82 -23.85 -14.39
N ALA A 43 -14.06 -23.34 -14.44
CA ALA A 43 -15.10 -23.79 -15.36
C ALA A 43 -15.00 -23.18 -16.78
N ALA A 44 -14.31 -22.06 -16.94
CA ALA A 44 -14.19 -21.33 -18.22
C ALA A 44 -12.98 -21.73 -19.08
N GLY A 45 -12.08 -22.58 -18.59
CA GLY A 45 -10.74 -22.82 -19.15
C GLY A 45 -10.54 -24.02 -20.07
N SER A 46 -11.58 -24.63 -20.67
CA SER A 46 -11.39 -25.90 -21.40
C SER A 46 -11.65 -25.90 -22.92
N ASP A 47 -11.87 -24.76 -23.57
CA ASP A 47 -12.01 -24.76 -25.04
C ASP A 47 -11.35 -23.50 -25.68
N ALA A 48 -10.08 -23.58 -26.02
CA ALA A 48 -9.46 -22.63 -26.96
C ALA A 48 -8.56 -23.37 -27.96
N ALA A 49 -9.01 -23.41 -29.17
CA ALA A 49 -8.27 -23.90 -30.33
C ALA A 49 -7.08 -22.96 -30.68
N SER A 50 -6.00 -23.58 -31.13
CA SER A 50 -4.77 -22.92 -31.57
C SER A 50 -4.97 -22.07 -32.82
N ASP A 51 -4.86 -20.75 -32.68
CA ASP A 51 -4.53 -19.87 -33.81
C ASP A 51 -3.24 -19.10 -33.45
N THR A 52 -2.24 -19.24 -34.30
CA THR A 52 -0.97 -18.53 -34.22
C THR A 52 -1.18 -17.05 -34.58
N GLU A 53 -1.52 -16.24 -33.59
CA GLU A 53 -1.53 -14.79 -33.73
C GLU A 53 -0.13 -14.19 -33.48
N ALA A 54 0.17 -13.16 -34.24
CA ALA A 54 1.39 -12.37 -34.13
C ALA A 54 1.60 -11.94 -32.67
N VAL A 55 2.83 -12.08 -32.17
CA VAL A 55 3.24 -11.56 -30.85
C VAL A 55 2.97 -10.06 -30.86
N GLN A 56 1.81 -9.66 -30.42
CA GLN A 56 1.54 -8.26 -30.09
C GLN A 56 2.43 -7.91 -28.89
N ASP A 57 3.00 -6.71 -28.91
CA ASP A 57 3.69 -6.14 -27.74
C ASP A 57 2.68 -6.24 -26.56
N PRO A 58 2.98 -6.98 -25.49
CA PRO A 58 2.00 -7.20 -24.40
C PRO A 58 1.66 -5.92 -23.63
N ARG A 59 2.32 -4.78 -23.99
CA ARG A 59 2.09 -3.49 -23.33
C ARG A 59 0.86 -2.79 -23.88
N HIS A 60 -0.05 -2.48 -22.99
CA HIS A 60 -1.27 -1.72 -23.30
C HIS A 60 -1.13 -0.30 -22.77
N MET A 61 -1.41 0.73 -23.60
CA MET A 61 -1.31 2.13 -23.19
C MET A 61 -2.69 2.68 -22.84
N VAL A 62 -2.79 3.34 -21.69
CA VAL A 62 -4.01 4.02 -21.23
C VAL A 62 -3.76 5.49 -20.91
N SER A 63 -4.79 6.32 -20.99
CA SER A 63 -4.72 7.76 -20.79
C SER A 63 -5.76 8.31 -19.83
N THR A 64 -6.68 7.48 -19.36
CA THR A 64 -7.76 7.85 -18.43
C THR A 64 -7.95 6.79 -17.35
N ALA A 65 -8.55 7.17 -16.21
CA ALA A 65 -8.92 6.24 -15.15
C ALA A 65 -9.91 5.17 -15.66
N ALA A 66 -10.84 5.53 -16.54
CA ALA A 66 -11.80 4.59 -17.14
C ALA A 66 -11.12 3.53 -18.03
N GLU A 67 -10.14 3.93 -18.85
CA GLU A 67 -9.33 2.99 -19.64
C GLU A 67 -8.51 2.07 -18.72
N LEU A 68 -7.92 2.62 -17.64
CA LEU A 68 -7.14 1.84 -16.68
C LEU A 68 -7.99 0.75 -16.03
N ILE A 69 -9.13 1.10 -15.42
CA ILE A 69 -9.97 0.13 -14.70
C ILE A 69 -10.55 -0.97 -15.60
N SER A 70 -10.71 -0.71 -16.89
CA SER A 70 -11.17 -1.70 -17.88
C SER A 70 -10.08 -2.61 -18.40
N SER A 71 -8.79 -2.24 -18.19
CA SER A 71 -7.62 -2.95 -18.74
C SER A 71 -6.96 -3.92 -17.74
N ILE A 72 -7.42 -3.95 -16.49
CA ILE A 72 -6.83 -4.78 -15.44
C ILE A 72 -7.11 -6.25 -15.70
N THR A 73 -6.04 -7.03 -15.87
CA THR A 73 -6.06 -8.50 -15.95
C THR A 73 -4.77 -9.07 -15.35
N PRO A 74 -4.74 -10.36 -14.96
CA PRO A 74 -3.48 -11.02 -14.63
C PRO A 74 -2.45 -10.88 -15.74
N ASP A 75 -1.17 -10.73 -15.37
CA ASP A 75 -0.01 -10.59 -16.26
C ASP A 75 -0.09 -9.38 -17.24
N ALA A 76 -1.05 -8.46 -17.05
CA ALA A 76 -1.13 -7.27 -17.88
C ALA A 76 0.05 -6.33 -17.61
N HIS A 77 0.64 -5.78 -18.67
CA HIS A 77 1.58 -4.67 -18.59
C HIS A 77 0.94 -3.41 -19.16
N ILE A 78 0.53 -2.51 -18.29
CA ILE A 78 -0.20 -1.29 -18.63
C ILE A 78 0.72 -0.09 -18.49
N ILE A 79 0.89 0.65 -19.58
CA ILE A 79 1.64 1.92 -19.63
C ILE A 79 0.63 3.07 -19.44
N LEU A 80 0.81 3.86 -18.41
CA LEU A 80 -0.02 5.02 -18.13
C LEU A 80 0.60 6.27 -18.74
N LYS A 81 -0.12 6.95 -19.61
CA LYS A 81 0.30 8.25 -20.15
C LYS A 81 0.26 9.33 -19.09
N SER A 82 1.13 10.33 -19.23
CA SER A 82 1.15 11.50 -18.36
C SER A 82 -0.24 12.09 -18.14
N GLY A 83 -0.63 12.28 -16.89
CA GLY A 83 -1.94 12.82 -16.54
C GLY A 83 -2.40 12.40 -15.14
N THR A 84 -3.61 12.85 -14.79
CA THR A 84 -4.27 12.53 -13.51
C THR A 84 -5.38 11.51 -13.75
N TYR A 85 -5.28 10.40 -13.06
CA TYR A 85 -6.26 9.32 -12.99
C TYR A 85 -7.01 9.46 -11.67
N ASN A 86 -8.09 10.26 -11.68
CA ASN A 86 -8.89 10.53 -10.50
C ASN A 86 -10.05 9.54 -10.43
N PHE A 87 -10.02 8.64 -9.45
CA PHE A 87 -11.04 7.61 -9.28
C PHE A 87 -12.34 8.14 -8.71
N SER A 88 -12.31 9.26 -7.96
CA SER A 88 -13.54 9.94 -7.50
C SER A 88 -14.32 10.63 -8.62
N ALA A 89 -13.70 10.88 -9.77
CA ALA A 89 -14.32 11.54 -10.92
C ALA A 89 -14.97 10.56 -11.91
N LEU A 90 -14.87 9.24 -11.68
CA LEU A 90 -15.47 8.24 -12.53
C LEU A 90 -17.02 8.32 -12.53
N THR A 91 -17.60 8.26 -13.69
CA THR A 91 -19.05 8.17 -13.84
C THR A 91 -19.56 6.75 -13.54
N ARG A 92 -20.82 6.63 -13.21
CA ARG A 92 -21.45 5.33 -12.98
C ARG A 92 -21.31 4.39 -14.17
N GLU A 93 -21.43 4.90 -15.38
CA GLU A 93 -21.31 4.13 -16.62
C GLU A 93 -19.87 3.57 -16.78
N GLU A 94 -18.85 4.37 -16.50
CA GLU A 94 -17.45 3.94 -16.53
C GLU A 94 -17.16 2.88 -15.45
N ILE A 95 -17.71 3.06 -14.24
CA ILE A 95 -17.57 2.07 -13.15
C ILE A 95 -18.25 0.75 -13.54
N ASP A 96 -19.45 0.81 -14.13
CA ASP A 96 -20.17 -0.40 -14.55
C ASP A 96 -19.44 -1.17 -15.66
N ALA A 97 -18.58 -0.49 -16.42
CA ALA A 97 -17.76 -1.05 -17.49
C ALA A 97 -16.36 -1.54 -17.05
N CYS A 98 -16.02 -1.44 -15.76
CA CYS A 98 -14.71 -1.88 -15.29
C CYS A 98 -14.49 -3.39 -15.46
N GLY A 99 -13.21 -3.80 -15.50
CA GLY A 99 -12.81 -5.19 -15.62
C GLY A 99 -13.22 -6.05 -14.41
N ALA A 100 -13.21 -7.37 -14.58
CA ALA A 100 -13.60 -8.32 -13.53
C ALA A 100 -12.66 -8.36 -12.31
N TYR A 101 -11.46 -7.81 -12.46
CA TYR A 101 -10.42 -7.76 -11.43
C TYR A 101 -10.39 -6.46 -10.63
N VAL A 102 -11.38 -5.58 -10.81
CA VAL A 102 -11.51 -4.31 -10.12
C VAL A 102 -12.80 -4.28 -9.31
N ASP A 103 -12.72 -3.85 -8.06
CA ASP A 103 -13.89 -3.74 -7.18
C ASP A 103 -14.74 -2.53 -7.53
N LYS A 104 -15.97 -2.80 -7.98
CA LYS A 104 -16.96 -1.77 -8.30
C LYS A 104 -17.42 -0.96 -7.10
N ASP A 105 -17.54 -1.62 -5.95
CA ASP A 105 -17.98 -0.96 -4.72
C ASP A 105 -16.89 -0.02 -4.20
N GLY A 106 -15.62 -0.38 -4.33
CA GLY A 106 -14.48 0.49 -4.09
C GLY A 106 -14.47 1.70 -5.03
N LEU A 107 -14.64 1.49 -6.34
CA LEU A 107 -14.70 2.58 -7.31
C LEU A 107 -15.85 3.57 -7.05
N ILE A 108 -16.99 3.12 -6.55
CA ILE A 108 -18.11 4.00 -6.14
C ILE A 108 -17.68 4.94 -5.00
N GLN A 109 -16.75 4.50 -4.17
CA GLN A 109 -16.16 5.28 -3.09
C GLN A 109 -14.93 6.08 -3.53
N GLY A 110 -14.45 5.91 -4.76
CA GLY A 110 -13.26 6.54 -5.28
C GLY A 110 -11.96 5.77 -5.00
N GLU A 111 -12.04 4.52 -4.58
CA GLU A 111 -10.91 3.62 -4.36
C GLU A 111 -10.60 2.78 -5.60
N PHE A 112 -9.34 2.73 -6.01
CA PHE A 112 -8.90 1.80 -7.05
C PHE A 112 -8.42 0.49 -6.42
N SER A 113 -9.35 -0.42 -6.24
CA SER A 113 -9.12 -1.72 -5.61
C SER A 113 -9.08 -2.83 -6.65
N VAL A 114 -7.94 -3.55 -6.70
CA VAL A 114 -7.64 -4.64 -7.64
C VAL A 114 -7.58 -5.97 -6.90
N TYR A 115 -8.23 -6.99 -7.43
CA TYR A 115 -8.26 -8.35 -6.87
C TYR A 115 -7.79 -9.40 -7.85
N ASN A 116 -7.00 -10.38 -7.37
CA ASN A 116 -6.60 -11.57 -8.13
C ASN A 116 -5.99 -11.25 -9.50
N ALA A 117 -5.12 -10.23 -9.56
CA ALA A 117 -4.37 -9.86 -10.75
C ALA A 117 -2.86 -10.09 -10.56
N PRO A 118 -2.41 -11.35 -10.39
CA PRO A 118 -0.99 -11.63 -10.27
C PRO A 118 -0.23 -11.18 -11.51
N GLY A 119 1.04 -10.77 -11.34
CA GLY A 119 1.90 -10.32 -12.43
C GLY A 119 1.50 -8.98 -13.07
N LEU A 120 0.50 -8.28 -12.53
CA LEU A 120 0.08 -6.95 -13.03
C LEU A 120 1.22 -5.94 -12.95
N ILE A 121 1.53 -5.26 -14.05
CA ILE A 121 2.50 -4.16 -14.10
C ILE A 121 1.78 -2.88 -14.48
N LEU A 122 1.82 -1.89 -13.60
CA LEU A 122 1.40 -0.52 -13.87
C LEU A 122 2.66 0.35 -13.95
N GLU A 123 2.92 0.94 -15.09
CA GLU A 123 4.14 1.72 -15.35
C GLU A 123 3.80 3.08 -15.94
N ALA A 124 4.33 4.15 -15.35
CA ALA A 124 4.22 5.48 -15.94
C ALA A 124 5.07 5.57 -17.21
N GLU A 125 4.51 6.10 -18.31
CA GLU A 125 5.27 6.36 -19.56
C GLU A 125 6.47 7.28 -19.30
N GLU A 126 6.27 8.26 -18.41
CA GLU A 126 7.32 9.16 -17.92
C GLU A 126 7.22 9.28 -16.41
N ARG A 127 8.32 9.00 -15.71
CA ARG A 127 8.39 9.01 -14.26
C ARG A 127 7.93 10.34 -13.66
N GLY A 128 7.03 10.26 -12.67
CA GLY A 128 6.54 11.40 -11.90
C GLY A 128 5.49 12.25 -12.62
N THR A 129 5.04 11.84 -13.82
CA THR A 129 4.02 12.59 -14.58
C THR A 129 2.62 11.96 -14.49
N VAL A 130 2.52 10.76 -13.95
CA VAL A 130 1.26 10.03 -13.74
C VAL A 130 0.83 10.19 -12.28
N ARG A 131 -0.40 10.60 -12.04
CA ARG A 131 -0.99 10.74 -10.72
C ARG A 131 -2.22 9.85 -10.60
N LEU A 132 -2.19 8.89 -9.67
CA LEU A 132 -3.35 8.09 -9.26
C LEU A 132 -3.91 8.71 -7.99
N VAL A 133 -5.13 9.24 -8.04
CA VAL A 133 -5.67 10.05 -6.94
C VAL A 133 -7.13 9.75 -6.63
N THR A 134 -7.50 10.01 -5.37
CA THR A 134 -8.89 10.07 -4.91
C THR A 134 -9.14 11.39 -4.16
N GLU A 135 -10.39 11.86 -4.19
CA GLU A 135 -10.88 13.00 -3.40
C GLU A 135 -11.66 12.53 -2.15
N ASN A 136 -11.75 11.22 -1.92
CA ASN A 136 -12.40 10.67 -0.74
C ASN A 136 -11.35 10.36 0.35
N GLY A 137 -11.47 10.98 1.51
CA GLY A 137 -10.56 10.79 2.64
C GLY A 137 -10.81 9.53 3.47
N TYR A 138 -11.78 8.71 3.12
CA TYR A 138 -12.18 7.52 3.89
C TYR A 138 -11.97 6.20 3.14
N THR A 139 -11.29 6.26 2.01
CA THR A 139 -10.92 5.10 1.20
C THR A 139 -9.46 5.17 0.81
N GLU A 140 -8.82 4.04 0.63
CA GLU A 140 -7.47 3.94 0.09
C GLU A 140 -7.42 4.50 -1.34
N VAL A 141 -6.27 5.01 -1.76
CA VAL A 141 -6.10 5.44 -3.16
C VAL A 141 -6.00 4.21 -4.06
N VAL A 142 -5.14 3.26 -3.67
CA VAL A 142 -4.94 2.00 -4.38
C VAL A 142 -4.88 0.85 -3.39
N THR A 143 -5.68 -0.19 -3.64
CA THR A 143 -5.61 -1.47 -2.93
C THR A 143 -5.25 -2.59 -3.89
N LEU A 144 -4.26 -3.42 -3.53
CA LEU A 144 -3.87 -4.64 -4.23
C LEU A 144 -4.10 -5.84 -3.32
N SER A 145 -5.07 -6.71 -3.66
CA SER A 145 -5.40 -7.90 -2.89
C SER A 145 -5.20 -9.15 -3.75
N TYR A 146 -4.42 -10.12 -3.24
CA TYR A 146 -4.06 -11.35 -3.98
C TYR A 146 -3.39 -11.03 -5.34
N CYS A 147 -2.53 -10.01 -5.37
CA CYS A 147 -1.85 -9.53 -6.56
C CYS A 147 -0.35 -9.89 -6.52
N ASP A 148 -0.04 -11.18 -6.44
CA ASP A 148 1.33 -11.68 -6.38
C ASP A 148 2.16 -11.20 -7.58
N GLY A 149 3.37 -10.72 -7.31
CA GLY A 149 4.28 -10.22 -8.34
C GLY A 149 3.84 -8.90 -9.00
N ALA A 150 2.84 -8.21 -8.46
CA ALA A 150 2.42 -6.92 -9.00
C ALA A 150 3.53 -5.87 -8.91
N GLN A 151 3.56 -4.93 -9.86
CA GLN A 151 4.58 -3.89 -9.94
C GLN A 151 3.94 -2.51 -10.20
N LEU A 152 4.34 -1.52 -9.40
CA LEU A 152 3.99 -0.11 -9.59
C LEU A 152 5.26 0.69 -9.86
N LYS A 153 5.32 1.42 -11.01
CA LYS A 153 6.55 2.10 -11.44
C LYS A 153 6.31 3.54 -11.86
N GLY A 154 7.08 4.45 -11.25
CA GLY A 154 7.26 5.82 -11.71
C GLY A 154 6.06 6.74 -11.51
N MET A 155 5.07 6.39 -10.72
CA MET A 155 3.84 7.15 -10.55
C MET A 155 3.73 7.81 -9.17
N ILE A 156 2.81 8.75 -9.03
CA ILE A 156 2.49 9.44 -7.78
C ILE A 156 1.09 9.01 -7.35
N LEU A 157 0.95 8.55 -6.11
CA LEU A 157 -0.31 8.14 -5.51
C LEU A 157 -0.65 9.06 -4.34
N GLY A 158 -1.89 9.47 -4.18
CA GLY A 158 -2.28 10.26 -3.01
C GLY A 158 -3.72 10.76 -2.99
N HIS A 159 -4.10 11.33 -1.85
CA HIS A 159 -5.41 11.95 -1.66
C HIS A 159 -5.36 13.43 -2.05
N GLU A 160 -6.28 13.87 -2.90
CA GLU A 160 -6.40 15.28 -3.34
C GLU A 160 -7.37 16.06 -2.43
N ILE A 161 -7.18 15.92 -1.11
CA ILE A 161 -7.94 16.67 -0.10
C ILE A 161 -6.98 17.33 0.89
N GLU A 162 -7.52 18.18 1.78
CA GLU A 162 -6.73 18.89 2.78
C GLU A 162 -6.06 17.91 3.76
N LYS A 163 -4.78 18.13 4.05
CA LYS A 163 -4.02 17.30 4.99
C LYS A 163 -4.68 17.25 6.36
N GLY A 164 -4.90 16.04 6.87
CA GLY A 164 -5.56 15.80 8.16
C GLY A 164 -7.06 15.50 8.07
N GLU A 165 -7.63 15.56 6.86
CA GLU A 165 -9.04 15.28 6.61
C GLU A 165 -9.29 13.84 6.14
N CYS A 166 -8.30 12.94 6.21
CA CYS A 166 -8.45 11.56 5.81
C CYS A 166 -7.98 10.52 6.84
N ASP A 167 -8.64 9.38 6.82
CA ASP A 167 -8.46 8.22 7.71
C ASP A 167 -8.07 6.94 6.94
N ALA A 168 -7.73 7.05 5.67
CA ALA A 168 -7.42 5.91 4.82
C ALA A 168 -5.95 5.93 4.35
N ASP A 169 -5.45 4.84 3.83
CA ASP A 169 -4.07 4.69 3.42
C ASP A 169 -3.85 5.11 1.96
N VAL A 170 -2.61 5.43 1.60
CA VAL A 170 -2.31 5.73 0.20
C VAL A 170 -2.25 4.45 -0.63
N LEU A 171 -1.49 3.46 -0.17
CA LEU A 171 -1.38 2.15 -0.82
C LEU A 171 -1.60 1.04 0.20
N LYS A 172 -2.56 0.18 -0.07
CA LYS A 172 -2.82 -1.03 0.71
C LYS A 172 -2.47 -2.29 -0.05
N LEU A 173 -1.74 -3.17 0.60
CA LEU A 173 -1.41 -4.51 0.12
C LEU A 173 -2.05 -5.54 1.05
N ALA A 174 -2.86 -6.42 0.52
CA ALA A 174 -3.51 -7.46 1.30
C ALA A 174 -3.26 -8.84 0.68
N THR A 175 -2.67 -9.74 1.46
CA THR A 175 -2.41 -11.13 1.05
C THR A 175 -1.75 -11.21 -0.34
N SER A 176 -0.70 -10.39 -0.55
CA SER A 176 0.01 -10.29 -1.82
C SER A 176 1.51 -10.53 -1.62
N GLN A 177 2.11 -11.33 -2.49
CA GLN A 177 3.52 -11.72 -2.40
C GLN A 177 4.35 -11.09 -3.50
N SER A 178 5.63 -10.77 -3.19
CA SER A 178 6.61 -10.31 -4.15
C SER A 178 6.19 -9.04 -4.92
N VAL A 179 5.48 -8.13 -4.27
CA VAL A 179 5.08 -6.85 -4.85
C VAL A 179 6.29 -5.92 -4.97
N THR A 180 6.41 -5.22 -6.10
CA THR A 180 7.49 -4.26 -6.35
C THR A 180 6.92 -2.85 -6.53
N ILE A 181 7.53 -1.86 -5.84
CA ILE A 181 7.21 -0.44 -5.98
C ILE A 181 8.52 0.29 -6.31
N GLU A 182 8.58 0.90 -7.48
CA GLU A 182 9.82 1.50 -7.99
C GLU A 182 9.59 2.95 -8.41
N ASP A 183 10.44 3.85 -7.89
CA ASP A 183 10.46 5.26 -8.29
C ASP A 183 9.11 5.98 -8.16
N CYS A 184 8.31 5.61 -7.18
CA CYS A 184 7.00 6.19 -6.91
C CYS A 184 7.05 7.32 -5.88
N GLY A 185 5.99 8.12 -5.81
CA GLY A 185 5.71 9.06 -4.73
C GLY A 185 4.37 8.71 -4.09
N LEU A 186 4.34 8.52 -2.77
CA LEU A 186 3.11 8.30 -2.01
C LEU A 186 2.92 9.49 -1.08
N PHE A 187 1.83 10.24 -1.23
CA PHE A 187 1.71 11.52 -0.55
C PHE A 187 0.35 11.76 0.08
N GLY A 188 0.42 12.68 1.02
CA GLY A 188 -0.71 13.45 1.52
C GLY A 188 -1.59 12.61 2.40
N CYS A 189 -2.43 13.25 3.06
CA CYS A 189 -3.53 12.98 3.88
C CYS A 189 -3.74 11.55 4.41
N GLY A 190 -3.33 10.49 3.73
CA GLY A 190 -3.52 9.09 4.14
C GLY A 190 -3.00 8.78 5.53
N SER A 191 -3.63 7.83 6.20
CA SER A 191 -3.17 7.37 7.50
C SER A 191 -1.73 6.91 7.41
N TYR A 192 -1.46 5.99 6.47
CA TYR A 192 -0.11 5.50 6.19
C TYR A 192 0.19 5.60 4.69
N GLY A 193 1.48 5.77 4.37
CA GLY A 193 1.93 5.72 2.99
C GLY A 193 1.75 4.34 2.39
N ILE A 194 2.19 3.30 3.11
CA ILE A 194 1.95 1.90 2.75
C ILE A 194 1.41 1.15 3.97
N GLN A 195 0.27 0.50 3.78
CA GLN A 195 -0.22 -0.56 4.66
C GLN A 195 -0.02 -1.90 3.98
N ALA A 196 0.55 -2.89 4.68
CA ALA A 196 0.65 -4.27 4.19
C ALA A 196 0.18 -5.24 5.26
N GLU A 197 -0.69 -6.18 4.86
CA GLU A 197 -1.28 -7.19 5.74
C GLU A 197 -1.16 -8.58 5.11
N ASN A 198 -0.72 -9.56 5.90
CA ASN A 198 -0.57 -10.97 5.48
C ASN A 198 0.20 -11.10 4.16
N SER A 199 1.24 -10.30 3.97
CA SER A 199 1.98 -10.18 2.71
C SER A 199 3.45 -10.55 2.91
N SER A 200 4.19 -10.80 1.82
CA SER A 200 5.61 -11.12 1.92
C SER A 200 6.40 -10.69 0.69
N GLY A 201 7.71 -10.46 0.88
CA GLY A 201 8.61 -10.14 -0.22
C GLY A 201 8.36 -8.79 -0.88
N LEU A 202 7.84 -7.81 -0.13
CA LEU A 202 7.64 -6.44 -0.64
C LEU A 202 9.00 -5.77 -0.93
N SER A 203 9.18 -5.29 -2.14
CA SER A 203 10.39 -4.57 -2.58
C SER A 203 10.04 -3.14 -2.98
N VAL A 204 10.54 -2.15 -2.24
CA VAL A 204 10.32 -0.73 -2.50
C VAL A 204 11.65 -0.04 -2.78
N THR A 205 11.80 0.57 -3.95
CA THR A 205 13.06 1.17 -4.37
C THR A 205 12.85 2.58 -4.90
N GLY A 206 13.72 3.52 -4.51
CA GLY A 206 13.72 4.90 -5.02
C GLY A 206 12.44 5.68 -4.78
N THR A 207 11.60 5.22 -3.87
CA THR A 207 10.26 5.75 -3.60
C THR A 207 10.27 6.77 -2.48
N GLU A 208 9.42 7.78 -2.60
CA GLU A 208 9.20 8.82 -1.59
C GLU A 208 7.86 8.60 -0.89
N ILE A 209 7.84 8.68 0.46
CA ILE A 209 6.60 8.66 1.26
C ILE A 209 6.60 9.90 2.14
N TYR A 210 5.58 10.76 1.96
CA TYR A 210 5.57 12.07 2.61
C TYR A 210 4.17 12.60 2.89
N GLU A 211 4.11 13.45 3.92
CA GLU A 211 2.90 14.14 4.37
C GLU A 211 1.78 13.22 4.87
N CYS A 212 2.09 11.97 5.25
CA CYS A 212 1.11 11.05 5.81
C CYS A 212 0.73 11.44 7.24
N THR A 213 -0.54 11.30 7.58
CA THR A 213 -1.13 11.86 8.80
C THR A 213 -0.85 11.03 10.05
N ASN A 214 -0.69 9.70 9.92
CA ASN A 214 -0.34 8.82 11.04
C ASN A 214 1.09 8.32 10.94
N GLY A 215 1.52 7.82 9.78
CA GLY A 215 2.86 7.28 9.67
C GLY A 215 3.29 6.91 8.26
N ILE A 216 4.54 6.46 8.17
CA ILE A 216 5.15 6.05 6.91
C ILE A 216 4.59 4.69 6.49
N LEU A 217 4.68 3.70 7.40
CA LEU A 217 4.31 2.30 7.15
C LEU A 217 3.44 1.76 8.27
N PHE A 218 2.45 0.95 7.89
CA PHE A 218 1.76 0.00 8.75
C PHE A 218 1.95 -1.40 8.18
N MET A 219 2.62 -2.28 8.93
CA MET A 219 2.90 -3.66 8.52
C MET A 219 2.30 -4.62 9.55
N ASN A 220 1.47 -5.54 9.11
CA ASN A 220 0.87 -6.55 9.97
C ASN A 220 1.03 -7.93 9.33
N ASP A 221 1.65 -8.87 10.06
CA ASP A 221 1.95 -10.21 9.55
C ASP A 221 2.59 -10.14 8.14
N THR A 222 3.65 -9.29 8.01
CA THR A 222 4.29 -9.00 6.73
C THR A 222 5.79 -9.25 6.83
N GLU A 223 6.27 -10.26 6.08
CA GLU A 223 7.66 -10.71 6.11
C GLU A 223 8.46 -10.22 4.90
N ASP A 224 9.79 -10.14 5.06
CA ASP A 224 10.73 -9.82 3.98
C ASP A 224 10.43 -8.51 3.22
N ALA A 225 9.95 -7.47 3.92
CA ALA A 225 9.76 -6.15 3.32
C ALA A 225 11.10 -5.39 3.25
N VAL A 226 11.50 -4.96 2.07
CA VAL A 226 12.76 -4.25 1.82
C VAL A 226 12.51 -2.90 1.17
N PHE A 227 13.05 -1.84 1.79
CA PHE A 227 13.02 -0.48 1.28
C PHE A 227 14.45 -0.02 0.99
N GLU A 228 14.74 0.35 -0.25
CA GLU A 228 16.09 0.76 -0.64
C GLU A 228 16.10 2.08 -1.40
N ARG A 229 17.01 2.98 -1.03
CA ARG A 229 17.14 4.32 -1.62
C ARG A 229 15.84 5.13 -1.59
N CYS A 230 15.06 4.95 -0.52
CA CYS A 230 13.80 5.65 -0.29
C CYS A 230 14.01 6.95 0.49
N ARG A 231 13.01 7.81 0.43
CA ARG A 231 12.95 9.05 1.21
C ARG A 231 11.61 9.11 1.97
N PHE A 232 11.71 9.25 3.28
CA PHE A 232 10.54 9.35 4.16
C PHE A 232 10.59 10.68 4.89
N TYR A 233 9.66 11.60 4.59
CA TYR A 233 9.75 12.94 5.13
C TYR A 233 8.40 13.62 5.35
N ASP A 234 8.36 14.52 6.34
CA ASP A 234 7.20 15.34 6.68
C ASP A 234 5.95 14.51 7.08
N ASN A 235 6.15 13.28 7.60
CA ASN A 235 5.07 12.44 8.11
C ASN A 235 4.82 12.68 9.60
N ALA A 236 3.59 12.47 10.08
CA ALA A 236 3.23 12.67 11.50
C ALA A 236 3.62 11.50 12.42
N GLY A 237 4.11 10.41 11.88
CA GLY A 237 4.64 9.25 12.58
C GLY A 237 5.57 8.46 11.69
N MET A 238 6.13 7.34 12.18
CA MET A 238 7.06 6.56 11.38
C MET A 238 6.59 5.13 11.15
N PHE A 239 7.06 4.14 11.89
CA PHE A 239 6.86 2.73 11.56
C PHE A 239 5.93 2.06 12.56
N PHE A 240 4.86 1.46 12.06
CA PHE A 240 3.87 0.73 12.83
C PHE A 240 3.94 -0.75 12.43
N LEU A 241 4.36 -1.61 13.37
CA LEU A 241 4.61 -3.01 13.13
C LEU A 241 3.74 -3.87 14.05
N TRP A 242 3.04 -4.82 13.47
CA TRP A 242 2.18 -5.78 14.16
C TRP A 242 2.44 -7.20 13.68
N GLY A 243 2.24 -8.15 14.56
CA GLY A 243 2.38 -9.56 14.21
C GLY A 243 3.82 -9.96 13.82
N ASP A 244 3.96 -11.04 13.08
CA ASP A 244 5.24 -11.48 12.55
C ASP A 244 5.65 -10.62 11.37
N THR A 245 6.56 -9.69 11.62
CA THR A 245 6.91 -8.63 10.64
C THR A 245 8.41 -8.39 10.58
N ASP A 246 9.00 -8.45 9.36
CA ASP A 246 10.41 -8.15 9.10
C ASP A 246 10.53 -7.02 8.04
N VAL A 247 11.01 -5.85 8.48
CA VAL A 247 11.22 -4.66 7.65
C VAL A 247 12.68 -4.28 7.64
N ARG A 248 13.26 -4.16 6.45
CA ARG A 248 14.65 -3.75 6.22
C ARG A 248 14.69 -2.48 5.38
N ILE A 249 15.30 -1.43 5.92
CA ILE A 249 15.44 -0.12 5.25
C ILE A 249 16.93 0.14 5.01
N ARG A 250 17.31 0.35 3.74
CA ARG A 250 18.70 0.48 3.32
C ARG A 250 18.93 1.77 2.55
N ASN A 251 20.09 2.40 2.81
CA ASN A 251 20.59 3.54 2.02
C ASN A 251 19.52 4.64 1.81
N SER A 252 18.67 4.85 2.82
CA SER A 252 17.49 5.70 2.75
C SER A 252 17.62 6.92 3.65
N GLU A 253 16.81 7.94 3.40
CA GLU A 253 16.73 9.15 4.21
C GLU A 253 15.39 9.20 4.96
N ILE A 254 15.48 9.42 6.27
CA ILE A 254 14.32 9.60 7.16
C ILE A 254 14.46 10.98 7.78
N SER A 255 13.59 11.93 7.39
CA SER A 255 13.79 13.32 7.79
C SER A 255 12.49 14.09 8.04
N ARG A 256 12.50 14.94 9.07
CA ARG A 256 11.38 15.81 9.44
C ARG A 256 10.08 15.07 9.68
N ASN A 257 10.17 13.82 10.19
CA ASN A 257 9.01 13.09 10.64
C ASN A 257 8.77 13.35 12.13
N GLU A 258 7.51 13.41 12.52
CA GLU A 258 7.11 13.56 13.91
C GLU A 258 6.91 12.17 14.57
N GLY A 259 6.69 12.16 15.89
CA GLY A 259 6.39 10.95 16.66
C GLY A 259 7.56 10.00 16.86
N ALA A 260 7.27 8.92 17.56
CA ALA A 260 8.24 7.88 17.90
C ALA A 260 8.69 7.11 16.65
N LEU A 261 9.92 6.56 16.68
CA LEU A 261 10.47 5.78 15.58
C LEU A 261 9.56 4.59 15.22
N MET A 262 9.13 3.86 16.24
CA MET A 262 8.37 2.63 16.04
C MET A 262 7.23 2.52 17.05
N TYR A 263 6.12 2.01 16.56
CA TYR A 263 5.01 1.52 17.39
C TYR A 263 4.84 0.03 17.07
N ALA A 264 4.81 -0.79 18.11
CA ALA A 264 4.75 -2.23 17.98
C ALA A 264 3.55 -2.79 18.75
N GLY A 265 2.91 -3.80 18.18
CA GLY A 265 1.79 -4.49 18.81
C GLY A 265 1.70 -5.94 18.39
N SER A 266 0.96 -6.75 19.12
CA SER A 266 0.75 -8.15 18.81
C SER A 266 -0.52 -8.35 18.00
N SER A 267 -0.45 -9.17 16.98
CA SER A 267 -1.59 -9.60 16.19
C SER A 267 -2.42 -10.65 16.94
N THR A 268 -1.81 -11.37 17.89
CA THR A 268 -2.44 -12.42 18.71
C THR A 268 -2.23 -12.15 20.20
N CYS A 269 -3.16 -12.64 21.04
CA CYS A 269 -3.07 -12.49 22.51
C CYS A 269 -2.25 -13.61 23.17
N ASP A 270 -1.84 -14.64 22.43
CA ASP A 270 -1.38 -15.91 23.02
C ASP A 270 0.12 -16.19 22.80
N GLU A 271 0.78 -15.59 21.79
CA GLU A 271 2.21 -15.80 21.52
C GLU A 271 2.94 -14.49 21.24
N PRO A 272 4.23 -14.37 21.59
CA PRO A 272 5.00 -13.18 21.24
C PRO A 272 5.30 -13.16 19.75
N ASP A 273 4.93 -12.08 19.07
CA ASP A 273 5.23 -11.86 17.67
C ASP A 273 6.74 -11.59 17.47
N THR A 274 7.25 -11.94 16.30
CA THR A 274 8.62 -11.63 15.89
C THR A 274 8.63 -10.36 15.04
N MET A 275 8.91 -9.23 15.66
CA MET A 275 9.04 -7.98 14.94
C MET A 275 10.51 -7.62 14.75
N VAL A 276 10.87 -7.26 13.52
CA VAL A 276 12.23 -6.86 13.17
C VAL A 276 12.19 -5.60 12.33
N LEU A 277 12.85 -4.53 12.82
CA LEU A 277 13.08 -3.31 12.06
C LEU A 277 14.59 -3.06 11.95
N ARG A 278 15.14 -3.08 10.73
CA ARG A 278 16.57 -2.90 10.48
C ARG A 278 16.85 -1.75 9.55
N PHE A 279 17.77 -0.89 9.95
CA PHE A 279 18.30 0.22 9.16
C PHE A 279 19.77 -0.02 8.84
N GLN A 280 20.12 0.09 7.56
CA GLN A 280 21.50 -0.05 7.10
C GLN A 280 21.88 1.11 6.17
N GLY A 281 22.93 1.83 6.50
CA GLY A 281 23.42 2.95 5.71
C GLY A 281 22.47 4.15 5.62
N CYS A 282 21.51 4.24 6.53
CA CYS A 282 20.46 5.26 6.51
C CYS A 282 20.90 6.58 7.14
N THR A 283 20.24 7.66 6.77
CA THR A 283 20.44 8.98 7.36
C THR A 283 19.14 9.48 7.98
N PHE A 284 19.19 9.75 9.28
CA PHE A 284 18.10 10.36 10.04
C PHE A 284 18.43 11.83 10.28
N ARG A 285 17.48 12.73 9.99
CA ARG A 285 17.63 14.17 10.20
C ARG A 285 16.34 14.82 10.67
N ASP A 286 16.45 15.68 11.66
CA ASP A 286 15.36 16.55 12.08
C ASP A 286 14.06 15.78 12.42
N ASN A 287 14.19 14.61 13.07
CA ASN A 287 13.04 13.82 13.58
C ASN A 287 12.97 14.03 15.11
N PRO A 288 12.24 15.05 15.61
CA PRO A 288 12.40 15.56 16.99
C PRO A 288 11.97 14.57 18.06
N ASP A 289 11.00 13.72 17.77
CA ASP A 289 10.41 12.81 18.75
C ASP A 289 10.82 11.35 18.54
N MET A 290 11.80 11.10 17.66
CA MET A 290 12.27 9.75 17.32
C MET A 290 12.86 9.01 18.52
N GLY A 291 13.47 9.72 19.48
CA GLY A 291 14.28 9.11 20.54
C GLY A 291 15.68 8.75 20.07
N ALA A 292 16.46 8.13 20.94
CA ALA A 292 17.80 7.63 20.65
C ALA A 292 17.76 6.15 20.23
N PRO A 293 18.75 5.63 19.46
CA PRO A 293 18.76 4.21 19.06
C PRO A 293 18.62 3.21 20.21
N GLU A 294 19.17 3.54 21.36
CA GLU A 294 19.11 2.73 22.59
C GLU A 294 17.70 2.65 23.21
N ASP A 295 16.79 3.53 22.82
CA ASP A 295 15.40 3.50 23.25
C ASP A 295 14.59 2.46 22.47
N TRP A 296 15.16 1.88 21.41
CA TRP A 296 14.49 0.96 20.48
C TRP A 296 15.18 -0.40 20.42
N PRO A 297 15.01 -1.27 21.43
CA PRO A 297 15.68 -2.58 21.49
C PRO A 297 15.31 -3.52 20.32
N ASP A 298 14.15 -3.33 19.72
CA ASP A 298 13.64 -4.14 18.59
C ASP A 298 14.02 -3.53 17.22
N ALA A 299 14.74 -2.41 17.19
CA ALA A 299 15.29 -1.80 15.99
C ALA A 299 16.82 -1.90 15.95
N ALA A 300 17.36 -2.27 14.80
CA ALA A 300 18.80 -2.36 14.59
C ALA A 300 19.30 -1.27 13.62
N PHE A 301 20.43 -0.63 13.96
CA PHE A 301 21.04 0.44 13.18
C PHE A 301 22.47 0.06 12.81
N GLU A 302 22.74 -0.14 11.53
CA GLU A 302 24.06 -0.46 10.98
C GLU A 302 24.50 0.66 10.04
N ASP A 303 25.70 1.22 10.27
CA ASP A 303 26.29 2.30 9.45
C ASP A 303 25.38 3.52 9.25
N CYS A 304 24.45 3.77 10.19
CA CYS A 304 23.51 4.88 10.12
C CYS A 304 24.08 6.19 10.65
N ARG A 305 23.58 7.31 10.14
CA ARG A 305 23.90 8.67 10.60
C ARG A 305 22.66 9.30 11.21
N ILE A 306 22.69 9.59 12.49
CA ILE A 306 21.59 10.23 13.22
C ILE A 306 22.06 11.63 13.62
N LYS A 307 21.26 12.66 13.22
CA LYS A 307 21.60 14.09 13.42
C LYS A 307 20.41 14.85 14.01
#